data_94d6dfb8e9b105bd47f81bd8633e4a21
#
_entry.id   94d6dfb8e9b105bd47f81bd8633e4a21
#
_cell.length_a   1.000
_cell.length_b   1.000
_cell.length_c   1.000
_cell.angle_alpha   90.00
_cell.angle_beta   90.00
_cell.angle_gamma   90.00
#
_symmetry.space_group_name_H-M   'P 1'
#
loop_
_entity.id
_entity.type
_entity.pdbx_description
1 polymer ?
#
loop_
_entity_poly.entity_id
_entity_poly.type
_entity_poly.pdbx_seq_one_letter_code
_entity_poly.pdbx_strand_id
1 'polypeptide(L)'
;MAAENHAVYALVNGDQPRNLLDLYSWAMLLGLEVVAAGKSSEYDFVWDRENGDFQYLDGNCQPENIPQMLDCWYYKGTETLEERRKLLEKYLDVIPADLCEMNLVSNVSGLVPTSPFLSYPIAKISELADIFIPKEDGGILDKTGVVDVFYNLRGKDEASFCGGEFIIVKCENEKMWDILKGKGHVMSRNDKYCCIYYPYHYMGMETPASILLGDFMGIGTHPECRQVSVLAGVAQEDIPKGTVLTVHGHHHQIDGLTPELLERKAVGNAAPFYLLNGSVLLKDVKKGDPVTMDDVDLSGLETYQLYKKGLELK
;
A
#
# COMPACT_ATOMS: atom_id res chain seq x y z
N MET A 1 -11.11 -22.36 1.00
CA MET A 1 -11.08 -23.10 -0.30
C MET A 1 -9.75 -23.85 -0.54
N ALA A 2 -8.58 -23.20 -0.53
CA ALA A 2 -7.31 -23.93 -0.74
C ALA A 2 -7.11 -25.02 0.33
N ALA A 3 -7.20 -24.68 1.62
CA ALA A 3 -7.05 -25.63 2.71
C ALA A 3 -8.07 -26.78 2.65
N GLU A 4 -9.32 -26.52 2.27
CA GLU A 4 -10.38 -27.54 2.13
C GLU A 4 -10.10 -28.51 0.98
N ASN A 5 -9.30 -28.09 -0.01
CA ASN A 5 -8.90 -28.90 -1.15
C ASN A 5 -7.45 -29.41 -1.05
N HIS A 6 -6.85 -29.35 0.13
CA HIS A 6 -5.46 -29.74 0.38
C HIS A 6 -4.45 -29.07 -0.58
N ALA A 7 -4.77 -27.84 -1.01
CA ALA A 7 -3.92 -27.04 -1.89
C ALA A 7 -3.25 -25.92 -1.09
N VAL A 8 -2.07 -25.51 -1.55
CA VAL A 8 -1.34 -24.36 -0.99
C VAL A 8 -1.69 -23.13 -1.80
N TYR A 9 -2.12 -22.07 -1.10
CA TYR A 9 -2.23 -20.73 -1.65
C TYR A 9 -1.07 -19.89 -1.13
N ALA A 10 -0.28 -19.34 -2.03
CA ALA A 10 0.85 -18.49 -1.68
C ALA A 10 0.87 -17.21 -2.53
N LEU A 11 0.98 -16.07 -1.88
CA LEU A 11 1.50 -14.87 -2.52
C LEU A 11 2.97 -15.11 -2.86
N VAL A 12 3.42 -14.55 -3.95
CA VAL A 12 4.75 -14.82 -4.51
C VAL A 12 5.83 -14.18 -3.64
N ASN A 13 6.85 -14.94 -3.24
CA ASN A 13 8.03 -14.41 -2.57
C ASN A 13 8.73 -13.39 -3.47
N GLY A 14 9.19 -12.30 -2.88
CA GLY A 14 9.78 -11.18 -3.60
C GLY A 14 8.74 -10.17 -4.11
N ASP A 15 7.45 -10.47 -4.00
CA ASP A 15 6.37 -9.50 -4.22
C ASP A 15 6.06 -8.75 -2.92
N GLN A 16 5.77 -7.47 -3.03
CA GLN A 16 5.60 -6.55 -1.90
C GLN A 16 4.55 -7.00 -0.88
N PRO A 17 3.34 -7.46 -1.26
CA PRO A 17 2.38 -7.95 -0.29
C PRO A 17 2.89 -9.14 0.51
N ARG A 18 3.66 -10.05 -0.12
CA ARG A 18 4.22 -11.21 0.57
C ARG A 18 5.30 -10.80 1.57
N ASN A 19 6.25 -9.99 1.13
CA ASN A 19 7.35 -9.52 1.97
C ASN A 19 6.81 -8.73 3.18
N LEU A 20 5.84 -7.83 2.95
CA LEU A 20 5.22 -7.06 4.02
C LEU A 20 4.45 -7.96 5.02
N LEU A 21 3.74 -8.98 4.54
CA LEU A 21 3.06 -9.93 5.42
C LEU A 21 4.02 -10.82 6.20
N ASP A 22 5.15 -11.20 5.62
CA ASP A 22 6.21 -11.92 6.33
C ASP A 22 6.81 -11.04 7.43
N LEU A 23 7.08 -9.76 7.16
CA LEU A 23 7.56 -8.78 8.13
C LEU A 23 6.53 -8.53 9.24
N TYR A 24 5.25 -8.36 8.87
CA TYR A 24 4.13 -8.23 9.81
C TYR A 24 4.03 -9.46 10.73
N SER A 25 4.03 -10.65 10.15
CA SER A 25 3.92 -11.91 10.89
C SER A 25 5.08 -12.09 11.86
N TRP A 26 6.29 -11.75 11.43
CA TRP A 26 7.48 -11.76 12.29
C TRP A 26 7.32 -10.81 13.50
N ALA A 27 6.84 -9.60 13.29
CA ALA A 27 6.61 -8.65 14.38
C ALA A 27 5.56 -9.16 15.37
N MET A 28 4.46 -9.71 14.86
CA MET A 28 3.39 -10.29 15.69
C MET A 28 3.88 -11.47 16.53
N LEU A 29 4.73 -12.34 15.96
CA LEU A 29 5.33 -13.48 16.70
C LEU A 29 6.26 -13.02 17.82
N LEU A 30 6.90 -11.86 17.69
CA LEU A 30 7.71 -11.25 18.72
C LEU A 30 6.89 -10.49 19.79
N GLY A 31 5.58 -10.37 19.60
CA GLY A 31 4.71 -9.59 20.48
C GLY A 31 4.85 -8.07 20.31
N LEU A 32 5.34 -7.61 19.16
CA LEU A 32 5.35 -6.19 18.81
C LEU A 32 3.95 -5.77 18.36
N GLU A 33 3.50 -4.60 18.80
CA GLU A 33 2.27 -3.99 18.30
C GLU A 33 2.56 -3.25 16.99
N VAL A 34 1.93 -3.67 15.89
CA VAL A 34 2.07 -3.00 14.59
C VAL A 34 1.06 -1.84 14.52
N VAL A 35 1.59 -0.63 14.49
CA VAL A 35 0.85 0.64 14.44
C VAL A 35 0.46 0.97 12.99
N ALA A 36 1.40 0.78 12.08
CA ALA A 36 1.20 0.94 10.64
C ALA A 36 2.05 -0.07 9.89
N ALA A 37 1.60 -0.49 8.71
CA ALA A 37 2.35 -1.30 7.76
C ALA A 37 2.20 -0.69 6.37
N GLY A 38 3.23 -0.77 5.55
CA GLY A 38 3.14 -0.17 4.22
C GLY A 38 4.37 -0.41 3.36
N LYS A 39 4.38 0.27 2.24
CA LYS A 39 5.45 0.19 1.25
C LYS A 39 5.81 1.57 0.71
N SER A 40 6.95 1.69 0.04
CA SER A 40 7.14 2.83 -0.86
C SER A 40 6.40 2.59 -2.17
N SER A 41 5.98 3.68 -2.83
CA SER A 41 5.54 3.63 -4.21
C SER A 41 6.69 3.21 -5.14
N GLU A 42 6.38 2.98 -6.41
CA GLU A 42 7.27 2.31 -7.38
C GLU A 42 8.59 3.04 -7.62
N TYR A 43 8.64 4.35 -7.43
CA TYR A 43 9.81 5.17 -7.78
C TYR A 43 10.22 6.13 -6.68
N ASP A 44 11.54 6.38 -6.59
CA ASP A 44 12.10 7.37 -5.66
C ASP A 44 12.11 8.79 -6.27
N PHE A 45 11.89 9.81 -5.44
CA PHE A 45 12.32 11.17 -5.73
C PHE A 45 13.78 11.31 -5.34
N VAL A 46 14.67 11.55 -6.30
CA VAL A 46 16.12 11.55 -6.12
C VAL A 46 16.68 12.95 -6.32
N TRP A 47 17.38 13.47 -5.30
CA TRP A 47 18.13 14.72 -5.40
C TRP A 47 19.57 14.47 -5.81
N ASP A 48 19.98 14.97 -6.98
CA ASP A 48 21.37 15.02 -7.43
C ASP A 48 21.99 16.37 -7.07
N ARG A 49 22.82 16.39 -6.02
CA ARG A 49 23.49 17.61 -5.55
C ARG A 49 24.54 18.14 -6.52
N GLU A 50 25.17 17.25 -7.30
CA GLU A 50 26.24 17.61 -8.21
C GLU A 50 25.71 18.40 -9.40
N ASN A 51 24.56 17.97 -9.92
CA ASN A 51 23.91 18.59 -11.06
C ASN A 51 22.84 19.62 -10.65
N GLY A 52 22.42 19.64 -9.40
CA GLY A 52 21.43 20.57 -8.88
C GLY A 52 19.99 20.27 -9.37
N ASP A 53 19.69 19.01 -9.69
CA ASP A 53 18.41 18.60 -10.21
C ASP A 53 17.75 17.47 -9.39
N PHE A 54 16.45 17.30 -9.60
CA PHE A 54 15.67 16.19 -9.10
C PHE A 54 15.33 15.21 -10.22
N GLN A 55 15.26 13.92 -9.88
CA GLN A 55 14.87 12.86 -10.79
C GLN A 55 13.69 12.10 -10.19
N TYR A 56 12.77 11.69 -11.05
CA TYR A 56 11.64 10.82 -10.74
C TYR A 56 11.32 10.00 -11.99
N LEU A 57 11.13 8.71 -11.87
CA LEU A 57 11.08 7.80 -13.00
C LEU A 57 12.40 7.86 -13.83
N ASP A 58 12.28 7.73 -15.15
CA ASP A 58 13.39 7.83 -16.10
C ASP A 58 13.68 9.27 -16.56
N GLY A 59 13.11 10.27 -15.88
CA GLY A 59 13.18 11.66 -16.28
C GLY A 59 13.51 12.64 -15.16
N ASN A 60 13.87 13.87 -15.58
CA ASN A 60 14.06 14.95 -14.64
C ASN A 60 12.72 15.41 -14.06
N CYS A 61 12.66 15.45 -12.76
CA CYS A 61 11.59 16.05 -11.99
C CYS A 61 12.06 17.42 -11.52
N GLN A 62 11.29 18.46 -11.81
CA GLN A 62 11.61 19.80 -11.32
C GLN A 62 10.54 20.21 -10.31
N PRO A 63 10.88 20.26 -9.01
CA PRO A 63 10.03 20.90 -8.03
C PRO A 63 9.68 22.33 -8.43
N GLU A 64 8.53 22.83 -8.08
CA GLU A 64 8.15 24.20 -8.38
C GLU A 64 9.17 25.23 -7.87
N ASN A 65 9.82 24.91 -6.74
CA ASN A 65 10.85 25.76 -6.13
C ASN A 65 11.92 24.89 -5.47
N ILE A 66 13.09 24.76 -6.10
CA ILE A 66 14.21 23.96 -5.58
C ILE A 66 14.73 24.47 -4.23
N PRO A 67 15.00 25.79 -4.01
CA PRO A 67 15.40 26.29 -2.69
C PRO A 67 14.41 25.92 -1.59
N GLN A 68 13.11 26.08 -1.81
CA GLN A 68 12.09 25.72 -0.84
C GLN A 68 12.04 24.18 -0.63
N MET A 69 12.24 23.38 -1.66
CA MET A 69 12.34 21.93 -1.54
C MET A 69 13.52 21.52 -0.67
N LEU A 70 14.65 22.21 -0.76
CA LEU A 70 15.81 21.97 0.09
C LEU A 70 15.58 22.42 1.55
N ASP A 71 14.80 23.49 1.76
CA ASP A 71 14.42 23.93 3.13
C ASP A 71 13.55 22.92 3.85
N CYS A 72 12.69 22.16 3.11
CA CYS A 72 11.89 21.07 3.61
C CYS A 72 12.52 19.66 3.38
N TRP A 73 13.82 19.60 3.10
CA TRP A 73 14.55 18.35 2.84
C TRP A 73 14.53 17.37 4.03
N TYR A 74 14.55 17.89 5.25
CA TYR A 74 14.44 17.10 6.47
C TYR A 74 13.06 17.33 7.13
N TYR A 75 12.45 16.25 7.59
CA TYR A 75 11.18 16.30 8.30
C TYR A 75 11.31 17.09 9.60
N LYS A 76 10.46 18.09 9.80
CA LYS A 76 10.39 18.92 11.01
C LYS A 76 9.06 18.79 11.73
N GLY A 77 8.03 18.31 11.05
CA GLY A 77 6.66 18.14 11.48
C GLY A 77 5.76 17.91 10.25
N THR A 78 4.47 17.75 10.45
CA THR A 78 3.50 17.44 9.38
C THR A 78 3.44 18.53 8.31
N GLU A 79 3.74 19.77 8.63
CA GLU A 79 3.83 20.90 7.68
C GLU A 79 4.88 20.62 6.59
N THR A 80 5.96 19.92 6.94
CA THR A 80 7.00 19.54 5.96
C THR A 80 6.43 18.63 4.85
N LEU A 81 5.50 17.74 5.19
CA LEU A 81 4.87 16.84 4.22
C LEU A 81 3.96 17.61 3.25
N GLU A 82 3.22 18.58 3.77
CA GLU A 82 2.36 19.45 2.97
C GLU A 82 3.18 20.31 2.00
N GLU A 83 4.30 20.87 2.46
CA GLU A 83 5.23 21.64 1.62
C GLU A 83 5.82 20.77 0.50
N ARG A 84 6.35 19.58 0.83
CA ARG A 84 6.88 18.64 -0.17
C ARG A 84 5.81 18.25 -1.18
N ARG A 85 4.61 17.91 -0.72
CA ARG A 85 3.48 17.55 -1.58
C ARG A 85 3.16 18.67 -2.57
N LYS A 86 3.05 19.92 -2.10
CA LYS A 86 2.77 21.08 -2.95
C LYS A 86 3.83 21.29 -4.01
N LEU A 87 5.11 21.17 -3.66
CA LEU A 87 6.23 21.37 -4.57
C LEU A 87 6.37 20.30 -5.67
N LEU A 88 5.86 19.11 -5.41
CA LEU A 88 5.95 17.94 -6.30
C LEU A 88 4.57 17.45 -6.78
N GLU A 89 3.50 18.21 -6.56
CA GLU A 89 2.11 17.82 -6.81
C GLU A 89 1.87 17.25 -8.21
N LYS A 90 2.48 17.83 -9.23
CA LYS A 90 2.34 17.41 -10.63
C LYS A 90 2.91 16.02 -10.95
N TYR A 91 3.66 15.42 -10.02
CA TYR A 91 4.26 14.09 -10.15
C TYR A 91 3.59 13.03 -9.25
N LEU A 92 2.56 13.43 -8.51
CA LEU A 92 1.90 12.55 -7.56
C LEU A 92 0.65 11.94 -8.19
N ASP A 93 0.64 10.63 -8.31
CA ASP A 93 -0.49 9.85 -8.79
C ASP A 93 -0.93 8.82 -7.75
N VAL A 94 -2.23 8.54 -7.72
CA VAL A 94 -2.76 7.37 -7.01
C VAL A 94 -2.65 6.18 -7.95
N ILE A 95 -1.84 5.20 -7.55
CA ILE A 95 -1.51 4.05 -8.38
C ILE A 95 -2.39 2.86 -7.98
N PRO A 96 -3.32 2.37 -8.84
CA PRO A 96 -4.19 1.23 -8.52
C PRO A 96 -3.43 -0.02 -8.09
N ALA A 97 -2.22 -0.27 -8.62
CA ALA A 97 -1.39 -1.38 -8.21
C ALA A 97 -0.98 -1.29 -6.73
N ASP A 98 -0.51 -0.12 -6.27
CA ASP A 98 -0.17 0.13 -4.86
C ASP A 98 -1.39 -0.12 -3.94
N LEU A 99 -2.57 0.38 -4.35
CA LEU A 99 -3.81 0.15 -3.61
C LEU A 99 -4.21 -1.32 -3.57
N CYS A 100 -4.00 -2.06 -4.67
CA CYS A 100 -4.27 -3.49 -4.76
C CYS A 100 -3.39 -4.28 -3.80
N GLU A 101 -2.10 -3.98 -3.75
CA GLU A 101 -1.15 -4.62 -2.84
C GLU A 101 -1.51 -4.34 -1.38
N MET A 102 -1.86 -3.10 -1.04
CA MET A 102 -2.33 -2.76 0.31
C MET A 102 -3.69 -3.39 0.64
N ASN A 103 -4.56 -3.64 -0.36
CA ASN A 103 -5.80 -4.40 -0.20
C ASN A 103 -5.51 -5.86 0.21
N LEU A 104 -4.53 -6.50 -0.43
CA LEU A 104 -4.11 -7.87 -0.08
C LEU A 104 -3.57 -7.91 1.36
N VAL A 105 -2.68 -6.98 1.70
CA VAL A 105 -2.12 -6.87 3.06
C VAL A 105 -3.21 -6.63 4.10
N SER A 106 -4.12 -5.68 3.83
CA SER A 106 -5.27 -5.37 4.69
C SER A 106 -6.13 -6.61 4.97
N ASN A 107 -6.48 -7.34 3.93
CA ASN A 107 -7.36 -8.51 4.04
C ASN A 107 -6.71 -9.71 4.75
N VAL A 108 -5.40 -9.83 4.76
CA VAL A 108 -4.68 -10.88 5.48
C VAL A 108 -4.35 -10.47 6.91
N SER A 109 -3.82 -9.25 7.11
CA SER A 109 -3.39 -8.78 8.43
C SER A 109 -4.54 -8.28 9.33
N GLY A 110 -5.64 -7.82 8.73
CA GLY A 110 -6.71 -7.14 9.44
C GLY A 110 -6.49 -5.65 9.63
N LEU A 111 -5.36 -5.10 9.18
CA LEU A 111 -5.08 -3.67 9.18
C LEU A 111 -6.03 -2.96 8.20
N VAL A 112 -6.45 -1.73 8.50
CA VAL A 112 -7.38 -0.99 7.66
C VAL A 112 -6.67 0.13 6.89
N PRO A 113 -7.14 0.56 5.71
CA PRO A 113 -6.54 1.70 5.02
C PRO A 113 -6.63 2.98 5.85
N THR A 114 -5.61 3.84 5.76
CA THR A 114 -5.60 5.16 6.40
C THR A 114 -6.69 6.07 5.86
N SER A 115 -6.88 6.03 4.55
CA SER A 115 -7.93 6.73 3.80
C SER A 115 -8.23 5.99 2.49
N PRO A 116 -9.30 6.35 1.74
CA PRO A 116 -9.59 5.73 0.44
C PRO A 116 -8.45 5.81 -0.59
N PHE A 117 -7.63 6.85 -0.51
CA PHE A 117 -6.50 7.08 -1.42
C PHE A 117 -5.14 6.77 -0.79
N LEU A 118 -5.14 6.30 0.48
CA LEU A 118 -3.97 6.28 1.33
C LEU A 118 -3.39 7.70 1.51
N SER A 119 -2.25 7.84 2.21
CA SER A 119 -1.74 9.18 2.51
C SER A 119 -0.65 9.65 1.53
N TYR A 120 0.13 8.71 1.02
CA TYR A 120 1.26 8.98 0.11
C TYR A 120 2.12 10.18 0.54
N PRO A 121 2.61 10.26 1.78
CA PRO A 121 3.55 11.32 2.14
C PRO A 121 4.85 11.16 1.38
N ILE A 122 5.49 12.29 1.02
CA ILE A 122 6.84 12.29 0.47
C ILE A 122 7.81 12.31 1.64
N ALA A 123 8.54 11.22 1.87
CA ALA A 123 9.30 11.00 3.09
C ALA A 123 10.60 10.23 2.84
N LYS A 124 11.54 10.36 3.75
CA LYS A 124 12.71 9.48 3.86
C LYS A 124 12.39 8.30 4.76
N ILE A 125 13.07 7.16 4.54
CA ILE A 125 12.95 5.99 5.44
C ILE A 125 13.19 6.39 6.90
N SER A 126 14.18 7.26 7.14
CA SER A 126 14.55 7.73 8.47
C SER A 126 13.48 8.59 9.16
N GLU A 127 12.42 8.97 8.47
CA GLU A 127 11.33 9.82 8.97
C GLU A 127 10.04 9.03 9.25
N LEU A 128 9.93 7.78 8.75
CA LEU A 128 8.69 7.01 8.80
C LEU A 128 8.18 6.76 10.21
N ALA A 129 9.09 6.56 11.18
CA ALA A 129 8.74 6.37 12.57
C ALA A 129 8.18 7.64 13.26
N ASP A 130 8.40 8.82 12.68
CA ASP A 130 7.80 10.08 13.14
C ASP A 130 6.52 10.44 12.36
N ILE A 131 6.31 9.84 11.17
CA ILE A 131 5.20 10.17 10.27
C ILE A 131 4.01 9.24 10.50
N PHE A 132 4.22 7.92 10.41
CA PHE A 132 3.15 6.93 10.51
C PHE A 132 2.83 6.54 11.96
N ILE A 133 2.59 7.56 12.78
CA ILE A 133 2.20 7.44 14.19
C ILE A 133 0.96 8.31 14.45
N PRO A 134 0.24 8.11 15.58
CA PRO A 134 -0.92 8.91 15.92
C PRO A 134 -0.66 10.42 15.93
N LYS A 135 -1.64 11.21 15.51
CA LYS A 135 -1.61 12.68 15.54
C LYS A 135 -1.31 13.23 16.91
N GLU A 136 -1.79 12.60 17.97
CA GLU A 136 -1.51 12.94 19.36
C GLU A 136 -0.03 12.80 19.75
N ASP A 137 0.70 11.97 19.04
CA ASP A 137 2.15 11.79 19.18
C ASP A 137 2.98 12.54 18.12
N GLY A 138 2.33 13.36 17.28
CA GLY A 138 2.96 14.23 16.29
C GLY A 138 3.00 13.69 14.86
N GLY A 139 2.37 12.56 14.58
CA GLY A 139 2.28 11.96 13.25
C GLY A 139 1.02 12.33 12.46
N ILE A 140 0.67 11.49 11.47
CA ILE A 140 -0.45 11.74 10.55
C ILE A 140 -1.66 10.83 10.79
N LEU A 141 -1.56 9.81 11.65
CA LEU A 141 -2.59 8.80 11.78
C LEU A 141 -3.74 9.22 12.72
N ASP A 142 -4.97 9.02 12.26
CA ASP A 142 -6.18 9.16 13.10
C ASP A 142 -6.43 7.92 13.97
N LYS A 143 -5.87 6.78 13.60
CA LYS A 143 -5.98 5.48 14.30
C LYS A 143 -4.73 4.64 14.05
N THR A 144 -4.46 3.67 14.91
CA THR A 144 -3.43 2.64 14.72
C THR A 144 -3.99 1.41 14.00
N GLY A 145 -3.12 0.50 13.59
CA GLY A 145 -3.52 -0.72 12.88
C GLY A 145 -3.91 -0.44 11.43
N VAL A 146 -3.10 0.31 10.71
CA VAL A 146 -3.40 0.79 9.35
C VAL A 146 -2.39 0.30 8.31
N VAL A 147 -2.82 0.31 7.04
CA VAL A 147 -1.95 0.20 5.86
C VAL A 147 -1.84 1.53 5.14
N ASP A 148 -0.66 1.81 4.57
CA ASP A 148 -0.40 3.04 3.81
C ASP A 148 0.73 2.87 2.79
N VAL A 149 0.94 3.87 1.94
CA VAL A 149 2.02 3.97 0.96
C VAL A 149 2.69 5.33 1.12
N PHE A 150 3.98 5.43 0.82
CA PHE A 150 4.71 6.69 0.78
C PHE A 150 5.56 6.81 -0.48
N TYR A 151 5.91 8.03 -0.87
CA TYR A 151 6.92 8.30 -1.89
C TYR A 151 8.27 8.46 -1.21
N ASN A 152 9.25 7.62 -1.56
CA ASN A 152 10.58 7.74 -1.00
C ASN A 152 11.33 8.95 -1.57
N LEU A 153 11.88 9.77 -0.67
CA LEU A 153 12.73 10.92 -0.98
C LEU A 153 14.16 10.61 -0.56
N ARG A 154 15.13 10.72 -1.46
CA ARG A 154 16.53 10.45 -1.14
C ARG A 154 17.52 11.31 -1.93
N GLY A 155 18.74 11.37 -1.44
CA GLY A 155 19.88 11.83 -2.20
C GLY A 155 20.36 10.77 -3.20
N LYS A 156 21.09 11.19 -4.22
CA LYS A 156 21.68 10.29 -5.23
C LYS A 156 22.61 9.22 -4.60
N ASP A 157 23.31 9.60 -3.53
CA ASP A 157 24.26 8.73 -2.82
C ASP A 157 23.60 7.88 -1.71
N GLU A 158 22.30 8.07 -1.46
CA GLU A 158 21.55 7.28 -0.50
C GLU A 158 20.94 6.03 -1.20
N ALA A 159 20.83 4.93 -0.45
CA ALA A 159 20.22 3.71 -0.97
C ALA A 159 18.78 3.93 -1.40
N SER A 160 18.39 3.29 -2.52
CA SER A 160 16.99 3.26 -2.97
C SER A 160 16.13 2.47 -1.98
N PHE A 161 14.89 2.87 -1.86
CA PHE A 161 13.83 2.12 -1.17
C PHE A 161 12.64 1.86 -2.10
N CYS A 162 12.86 1.99 -3.39
CA CYS A 162 11.87 1.77 -4.42
C CYS A 162 11.22 0.39 -4.26
N GLY A 163 9.93 0.37 -3.95
CA GLY A 163 9.17 -0.85 -3.69
C GLY A 163 9.48 -1.57 -2.37
N GLY A 164 10.29 -1.00 -1.47
CA GLY A 164 10.55 -1.59 -0.16
C GLY A 164 9.35 -1.48 0.79
N GLU A 165 9.32 -2.36 1.78
CA GLU A 165 8.23 -2.50 2.74
C GLU A 165 8.67 -2.07 4.15
N PHE A 166 7.72 -1.54 4.92
CA PHE A 166 7.97 -1.12 6.29
C PHE A 166 6.82 -1.45 7.23
N ILE A 167 7.16 -1.57 8.51
CA ILE A 167 6.20 -1.56 9.61
C ILE A 167 6.63 -0.53 10.66
N ILE A 168 5.66 0.13 11.27
CA ILE A 168 5.87 0.95 12.46
C ILE A 168 5.36 0.16 13.65
N VAL A 169 6.22 -0.04 14.63
CA VAL A 169 5.91 -0.85 15.80
C VAL A 169 6.13 -0.08 17.10
N LYS A 170 5.43 -0.51 18.14
CA LYS A 170 5.74 -0.16 19.51
C LYS A 170 5.83 -1.42 20.38
N CYS A 171 6.50 -1.32 21.50
CA CYS A 171 6.72 -2.43 22.41
C CYS A 171 6.86 -1.93 23.84
N GLU A 172 6.15 -2.56 24.77
CA GLU A 172 6.24 -2.24 26.20
C GLU A 172 7.41 -2.94 26.89
N ASN A 173 8.08 -3.90 26.22
CA ASN A 173 9.21 -4.62 26.76
C ASN A 173 10.50 -3.80 26.59
N GLU A 174 10.98 -3.19 27.66
CA GLU A 174 12.19 -2.34 27.68
C GLU A 174 13.43 -3.03 27.09
N LYS A 175 13.66 -4.31 27.40
CA LYS A 175 14.83 -5.02 26.88
C LYS A 175 14.75 -5.23 25.36
N MET A 176 13.57 -5.54 24.84
CA MET A 176 13.38 -5.65 23.40
C MET A 176 13.56 -4.29 22.72
N TRP A 177 13.05 -3.23 23.34
CA TRP A 177 13.20 -1.86 22.87
C TRP A 177 14.66 -1.44 22.78
N ASP A 178 15.46 -1.72 23.81
CA ASP A 178 16.90 -1.47 23.82
C ASP A 178 17.65 -2.26 22.73
N ILE A 179 17.22 -3.49 22.44
CA ILE A 179 17.79 -4.28 21.34
C ILE A 179 17.49 -3.62 19.98
N LEU A 180 16.25 -3.18 19.73
CA LEU A 180 15.88 -2.50 18.49
C LEU A 180 16.71 -1.23 18.29
N LYS A 181 16.86 -0.41 19.32
CA LYS A 181 17.72 0.78 19.32
C LYS A 181 19.20 0.42 19.03
N GLY A 182 19.70 -0.55 19.75
CA GLY A 182 21.11 -0.96 19.63
C GLY A 182 21.46 -1.62 18.29
N LYS A 183 20.46 -2.07 17.53
CA LYS A 183 20.62 -2.63 16.18
C LYS A 183 20.46 -1.62 15.05
N GLY A 184 20.29 -0.34 15.37
CA GLY A 184 20.24 0.72 14.38
C GLY A 184 18.91 0.83 13.64
N HIS A 185 17.81 0.29 14.16
CA HIS A 185 16.48 0.53 13.62
C HIS A 185 16.08 2.00 13.77
N VAL A 186 15.25 2.48 12.86
CA VAL A 186 14.80 3.87 12.86
C VAL A 186 13.82 4.09 14.00
N MET A 187 14.25 4.86 15.01
CA MET A 187 13.42 5.24 16.14
C MET A 187 12.73 6.58 15.89
N SER A 188 11.51 6.73 16.41
CA SER A 188 10.85 8.03 16.46
C SER A 188 11.55 8.98 17.43
N ARG A 189 11.43 10.30 17.20
CA ARG A 189 12.03 11.33 18.06
C ARG A 189 11.47 11.31 19.50
N ASN A 190 10.23 10.88 19.66
CA ASN A 190 9.60 10.73 20.99
C ASN A 190 9.94 9.39 21.67
N ASP A 191 10.75 8.56 21.02
CA ASP A 191 11.22 7.26 21.52
C ASP A 191 10.13 6.23 21.83
N LYS A 192 8.95 6.36 21.24
CA LYS A 192 7.81 5.45 21.45
C LYS A 192 7.60 4.45 20.30
N TYR A 193 8.12 4.75 19.11
CA TYR A 193 7.89 4.01 17.88
C TYR A 193 9.19 3.67 17.17
N CYS A 194 9.17 2.57 16.44
CA CYS A 194 10.30 2.10 15.67
C CYS A 194 9.85 1.69 14.26
N CYS A 195 10.56 2.13 13.24
CA CYS A 195 10.40 1.64 11.88
C CYS A 195 11.34 0.46 11.65
N ILE A 196 10.78 -0.66 11.23
CA ILE A 196 11.50 -1.85 10.75
C ILE A 196 11.11 -2.02 9.28
N TYR A 197 12.06 -2.30 8.42
CA TYR A 197 11.82 -2.27 6.99
C TYR A 197 12.61 -3.32 6.23
N TYR A 198 12.07 -3.66 5.04
CA TYR A 198 12.69 -4.48 4.02
C TYR A 198 12.96 -3.59 2.80
N PRO A 199 14.24 -3.28 2.46
CA PRO A 199 14.55 -2.18 1.54
C PRO A 199 14.41 -2.53 0.06
N TYR A 200 13.98 -3.75 -0.28
CA TYR A 200 13.90 -4.23 -1.66
C TYR A 200 12.89 -5.35 -1.82
N HIS A 201 12.44 -5.56 -3.04
CA HIS A 201 11.70 -6.74 -3.46
C HIS A 201 12.27 -7.25 -4.80
N TYR A 202 12.35 -8.56 -4.95
CA TYR A 202 12.93 -9.18 -6.15
C TYR A 202 11.93 -10.14 -6.79
N MET A 203 10.75 -9.61 -7.17
CA MET A 203 9.75 -10.37 -7.88
C MET A 203 10.36 -11.01 -9.14
N GLY A 204 10.02 -12.30 -9.37
CA GLY A 204 10.64 -13.10 -10.43
C GLY A 204 11.88 -13.83 -9.96
N MET A 205 12.82 -13.20 -9.28
CA MET A 205 14.02 -13.86 -8.76
C MET A 205 13.71 -14.74 -7.53
N GLU A 206 12.79 -14.32 -6.67
CA GLU A 206 12.38 -15.07 -5.49
C GLU A 206 11.17 -15.98 -5.72
N THR A 207 10.50 -15.89 -6.87
CA THR A 207 9.35 -16.73 -7.25
C THR A 207 9.60 -18.23 -7.07
N PRO A 208 10.78 -18.79 -7.42
CA PRO A 208 11.07 -20.20 -7.19
C PRO A 208 10.97 -20.62 -5.71
N ALA A 209 11.25 -19.70 -4.77
CA ALA A 209 11.11 -19.99 -3.34
C ALA A 209 9.65 -20.30 -2.97
N SER A 210 8.68 -19.58 -3.54
CA SER A 210 7.25 -19.86 -3.30
C SER A 210 6.84 -21.26 -3.74
N ILE A 211 7.35 -21.69 -4.90
CA ILE A 211 7.08 -23.04 -5.44
C ILE A 211 7.69 -24.10 -4.54
N LEU A 212 8.97 -23.95 -4.16
CA LEU A 212 9.67 -24.92 -3.33
C LEU A 212 9.06 -25.00 -1.92
N LEU A 213 8.73 -23.86 -1.30
CA LEU A 213 8.10 -23.83 0.02
C LEU A 213 6.70 -24.47 -0.03
N GLY A 214 5.92 -24.19 -1.09
CA GLY A 214 4.62 -24.79 -1.28
C GLY A 214 4.67 -26.30 -1.52
N ASP A 215 5.56 -26.77 -2.39
CA ASP A 215 5.66 -28.17 -2.80
C ASP A 215 6.30 -29.04 -1.70
N PHE A 216 7.46 -28.64 -1.18
CA PHE A 216 8.19 -29.47 -0.21
C PHE A 216 7.72 -29.32 1.24
N MET A 217 7.24 -28.16 1.61
CA MET A 217 6.92 -27.86 3.03
C MET A 217 5.44 -27.57 3.27
N GLY A 218 4.63 -27.45 2.24
CA GLY A 218 3.23 -27.08 2.37
C GLY A 218 3.02 -25.66 2.93
N ILE A 219 4.04 -24.81 2.83
CA ILE A 219 4.00 -23.43 3.35
C ILE A 219 3.44 -22.51 2.28
N GLY A 220 2.30 -21.88 2.61
CA GLY A 220 1.68 -20.82 1.80
C GLY A 220 1.72 -19.47 2.48
N THR A 221 0.92 -18.56 1.98
CA THR A 221 0.62 -17.30 2.67
C THR A 221 -0.26 -17.58 3.88
N HIS A 222 -0.34 -16.61 4.79
CA HIS A 222 -1.12 -16.69 6.03
C HIS A 222 -2.49 -17.38 5.82
N PRO A 223 -2.88 -18.33 6.67
CA PRO A 223 -4.05 -19.17 6.44
C PRO A 223 -5.38 -18.42 6.56
N GLU A 224 -5.40 -17.28 7.23
CA GLU A 224 -6.60 -16.48 7.44
C GLU A 224 -6.60 -15.28 6.48
N CYS A 225 -7.65 -15.17 5.69
CA CYS A 225 -7.93 -13.99 4.88
C CYS A 225 -9.32 -13.49 5.26
N ARG A 226 -9.43 -12.21 5.57
CA ARG A 226 -10.66 -11.52 5.95
C ARG A 226 -11.02 -10.51 4.87
N GLN A 227 -12.27 -10.12 4.80
CA GLN A 227 -12.69 -9.05 3.90
C GLN A 227 -12.75 -7.71 4.64
N VAL A 228 -11.58 -7.16 4.94
CA VAL A 228 -11.41 -5.90 5.68
C VAL A 228 -11.60 -4.71 4.75
N SER A 229 -11.03 -4.79 3.56
CA SER A 229 -11.09 -3.74 2.55
C SER A 229 -11.41 -4.28 1.16
N VAL A 230 -11.77 -3.39 0.26
CA VAL A 230 -11.96 -3.65 -1.16
C VAL A 230 -11.41 -2.47 -1.97
N LEU A 231 -10.59 -2.77 -2.96
CA LEU A 231 -10.24 -1.80 -3.99
C LEU A 231 -11.44 -1.67 -4.92
N ALA A 232 -12.10 -0.53 -4.96
CA ALA A 232 -13.27 -0.23 -5.75
C ALA A 232 -12.99 0.86 -6.79
N GLY A 233 -13.79 0.91 -7.86
CA GLY A 233 -13.83 2.05 -8.78
C GLY A 233 -14.97 2.98 -8.40
N VAL A 234 -14.65 4.24 -8.07
CA VAL A 234 -15.62 5.28 -7.75
C VAL A 234 -15.78 6.23 -8.93
N ALA A 235 -17.01 6.52 -9.35
CA ALA A 235 -17.29 7.33 -10.53
C ALA A 235 -16.84 8.78 -10.34
N GLN A 236 -16.00 9.30 -11.23
CA GLN A 236 -15.56 10.71 -11.25
C GLN A 236 -16.62 11.65 -11.82
N GLU A 237 -17.51 11.10 -12.63
CA GLU A 237 -18.63 11.78 -13.28
C GLU A 237 -19.80 10.80 -13.43
N ASP A 238 -20.96 11.27 -13.90
CA ASP A 238 -22.08 10.37 -14.20
C ASP A 238 -21.71 9.48 -15.39
N ILE A 239 -21.72 8.15 -15.18
CA ILE A 239 -21.38 7.16 -16.22
C ILE A 239 -22.65 6.47 -16.68
N PRO A 240 -23.00 6.53 -17.99
CA PRO A 240 -24.26 5.98 -18.48
C PRO A 240 -24.22 4.45 -18.56
N LYS A 241 -25.39 3.84 -18.42
CA LYS A 241 -25.63 2.44 -18.75
C LYS A 241 -25.11 2.11 -20.16
N GLY A 242 -24.52 0.93 -20.30
CA GLY A 242 -23.95 0.45 -21.56
C GLY A 242 -22.47 0.83 -21.77
N THR A 243 -21.88 1.65 -20.87
CA THR A 243 -20.44 1.92 -20.90
C THR A 243 -19.66 0.64 -20.63
N VAL A 244 -18.63 0.39 -21.44
CA VAL A 244 -17.69 -0.72 -21.25
C VAL A 244 -16.54 -0.21 -20.38
N LEU A 245 -16.30 -0.88 -19.27
CA LEU A 245 -15.20 -0.59 -18.36
C LEU A 245 -13.98 -1.40 -18.76
N THR A 246 -12.87 -0.73 -19.06
CA THR A 246 -11.65 -1.41 -19.54
C THR A 246 -10.45 -0.90 -18.76
N VAL A 247 -9.70 -1.83 -18.17
CA VAL A 247 -8.40 -1.54 -17.54
C VAL A 247 -7.37 -1.28 -18.62
N HIS A 248 -6.64 -0.18 -18.51
CA HIS A 248 -5.61 0.19 -19.48
C HIS A 248 -4.42 0.89 -18.82
N GLY A 249 -3.35 1.07 -19.60
CA GLY A 249 -2.12 1.73 -19.19
C GLY A 249 -1.29 0.92 -18.20
N HIS A 250 -0.06 1.42 -17.95
CA HIS A 250 0.88 0.80 -17.02
C HIS A 250 0.34 0.79 -15.59
N HIS A 251 -0.38 1.83 -15.22
CA HIS A 251 -0.96 1.98 -13.88
C HIS A 251 -2.36 1.39 -13.72
N HIS A 252 -2.84 0.56 -14.67
CA HIS A 252 -4.11 -0.16 -14.58
C HIS A 252 -5.33 0.74 -14.36
N GLN A 253 -5.44 1.85 -15.07
CA GLN A 253 -6.55 2.80 -14.95
C GLN A 253 -7.82 2.32 -15.66
N ILE A 254 -8.99 2.79 -15.21
CA ILE A 254 -10.28 2.68 -15.90
C ILE A 254 -10.82 4.09 -16.10
N ASP A 255 -11.13 4.47 -17.34
CA ASP A 255 -11.65 5.81 -17.64
C ASP A 255 -12.95 6.09 -16.88
N GLY A 256 -13.02 7.29 -16.30
CA GLY A 256 -14.17 7.74 -15.52
C GLY A 256 -14.27 7.18 -14.09
N LEU A 257 -13.34 6.29 -13.68
CA LEU A 257 -13.30 5.76 -12.33
C LEU A 257 -12.01 6.16 -11.59
N THR A 258 -12.17 6.54 -10.33
CA THR A 258 -11.06 6.70 -9.40
C THR A 258 -10.92 5.41 -8.60
N PRO A 259 -9.72 4.79 -8.52
CA PRO A 259 -9.48 3.66 -7.64
C PRO A 259 -9.46 4.14 -6.18
N GLU A 260 -10.24 3.50 -5.33
CA GLU A 260 -10.31 3.79 -3.91
C GLU A 260 -10.23 2.51 -3.08
N LEU A 261 -9.37 2.49 -2.07
CA LEU A 261 -9.27 1.38 -1.12
C LEU A 261 -10.21 1.64 0.06
N LEU A 262 -11.37 1.02 0.03
CA LEU A 262 -12.47 1.28 0.94
C LEU A 262 -12.60 0.19 2.01
N GLU A 263 -12.96 0.57 3.25
CA GLU A 263 -13.31 -0.42 4.26
C GLU A 263 -14.59 -1.16 3.83
N ARG A 264 -14.51 -2.49 3.76
CA ARG A 264 -15.60 -3.33 3.26
C ARG A 264 -16.94 -3.10 3.96
N LYS A 265 -16.90 -2.90 5.27
CA LYS A 265 -18.11 -2.63 6.07
C LYS A 265 -18.85 -1.35 5.68
N ALA A 266 -18.16 -0.38 5.08
CA ALA A 266 -18.74 0.90 4.68
C ALA A 266 -19.40 0.84 3.29
N VAL A 267 -18.94 -0.05 2.41
CA VAL A 267 -19.32 -0.04 0.99
C VAL A 267 -20.02 -1.33 0.51
N GLY A 268 -20.30 -2.25 1.44
CA GLY A 268 -21.14 -3.43 1.23
C GLY A 268 -20.89 -4.19 -0.07
N ASN A 269 -21.64 -3.85 -1.13
CA ASN A 269 -21.68 -4.57 -2.41
C ASN A 269 -20.76 -3.96 -3.49
N ALA A 270 -19.77 -3.11 -3.13
CA ALA A 270 -18.83 -2.57 -4.11
C ALA A 270 -18.09 -3.70 -4.84
N ALA A 271 -18.00 -3.59 -6.16
CA ALA A 271 -17.31 -4.55 -7.01
C ALA A 271 -15.78 -4.36 -6.90
N PRO A 272 -14.99 -5.44 -6.79
CA PRO A 272 -13.54 -5.34 -6.88
C PRO A 272 -13.11 -4.74 -8.21
N PHE A 273 -12.23 -3.75 -8.17
CA PHE A 273 -11.79 -2.94 -9.31
C PHE A 273 -11.38 -3.78 -10.53
N TYR A 274 -10.56 -4.80 -10.33
CA TYR A 274 -10.08 -5.64 -11.42
C TYR A 274 -11.13 -6.59 -12.01
N LEU A 275 -12.23 -6.86 -11.30
CA LEU A 275 -13.35 -7.61 -11.86
C LEU A 275 -14.17 -6.76 -12.86
N LEU A 276 -14.00 -5.44 -12.84
CA LEU A 276 -14.70 -4.53 -13.76
C LEU A 276 -14.15 -4.59 -15.18
N ASN A 277 -12.93 -5.11 -15.38
CA ASN A 277 -12.28 -5.15 -16.68
C ASN A 277 -13.10 -5.93 -17.72
N GLY A 278 -13.46 -5.25 -18.81
CA GLY A 278 -14.28 -5.81 -19.90
C GLY A 278 -15.78 -5.91 -19.58
N SER A 279 -16.21 -5.45 -18.39
CA SER A 279 -17.64 -5.46 -18.03
C SER A 279 -18.41 -4.30 -18.64
N VAL A 280 -19.73 -4.46 -18.75
CA VAL A 280 -20.66 -3.45 -19.26
C VAL A 280 -21.57 -3.00 -18.13
N LEU A 281 -21.73 -1.69 -17.96
CA LEU A 281 -22.67 -1.15 -17.00
C LEU A 281 -24.13 -1.48 -17.37
N LEU A 282 -24.84 -2.09 -16.43
CA LEU A 282 -26.27 -2.43 -16.55
C LEU A 282 -27.20 -1.28 -16.15
N LYS A 283 -26.65 -0.30 -15.42
CA LYS A 283 -27.36 0.89 -14.91
C LYS A 283 -26.45 2.11 -15.04
N ASP A 284 -27.03 3.30 -14.95
CA ASP A 284 -26.27 4.54 -14.76
C ASP A 284 -25.61 4.53 -13.37
N VAL A 285 -24.35 4.94 -13.30
CA VAL A 285 -23.62 5.14 -12.05
C VAL A 285 -23.41 6.63 -11.86
N LYS A 286 -23.77 7.15 -10.70
CA LYS A 286 -23.67 8.58 -10.40
C LYS A 286 -22.28 8.95 -9.92
N LYS A 287 -21.88 10.19 -10.21
CA LYS A 287 -20.64 10.76 -9.68
C LYS A 287 -20.55 10.58 -8.15
N GLY A 288 -19.42 10.04 -7.69
CA GLY A 288 -19.16 9.78 -6.28
C GLY A 288 -19.63 8.41 -5.77
N ASP A 289 -20.40 7.68 -6.58
CA ASP A 289 -20.83 6.33 -6.19
C ASP A 289 -19.78 5.28 -6.62
N PRO A 290 -19.51 4.27 -5.78
CA PRO A 290 -18.72 3.12 -6.20
C PRO A 290 -19.54 2.25 -7.15
N VAL A 291 -18.88 1.69 -8.17
CA VAL A 291 -19.48 0.64 -9.00
C VAL A 291 -19.72 -0.58 -8.15
N THR A 292 -20.97 -1.07 -8.12
CA THR A 292 -21.35 -2.24 -7.34
C THR A 292 -21.45 -3.51 -8.21
N MET A 293 -21.49 -4.67 -7.57
CA MET A 293 -21.70 -5.95 -8.28
C MET A 293 -23.10 -6.05 -8.94
N ASP A 294 -24.05 -5.17 -8.56
CA ASP A 294 -25.38 -5.10 -9.19
C ASP A 294 -25.41 -4.16 -10.41
N ASP A 295 -24.35 -3.40 -10.62
CA ASP A 295 -24.25 -2.45 -11.73
C ASP A 295 -23.58 -3.05 -12.96
N VAL A 296 -22.99 -4.24 -12.85
CA VAL A 296 -22.25 -4.94 -13.91
C VAL A 296 -22.63 -6.41 -14.00
N ASP A 297 -22.57 -6.99 -15.19
CA ASP A 297 -22.74 -8.44 -15.36
C ASP A 297 -21.38 -9.15 -15.26
N LEU A 298 -21.14 -9.73 -14.12
CA LEU A 298 -19.92 -10.52 -13.83
C LEU A 298 -20.19 -12.04 -13.87
N SER A 299 -21.39 -12.47 -14.22
CA SER A 299 -21.84 -13.86 -14.09
C SER A 299 -21.01 -14.86 -14.90
N GLY A 300 -20.44 -14.42 -16.03
CA GLY A 300 -19.57 -15.20 -16.90
C GLY A 300 -18.11 -15.34 -16.45
N LEU A 301 -17.71 -14.64 -15.37
CA LEU A 301 -16.33 -14.68 -14.87
C LEU A 301 -16.14 -15.75 -13.81
N GLU A 302 -15.22 -16.69 -14.02
CA GLU A 302 -14.85 -17.70 -13.01
C GLU A 302 -14.29 -17.05 -11.74
N THR A 303 -13.49 -15.99 -11.87
CA THR A 303 -12.95 -15.21 -10.75
C THR A 303 -14.05 -14.58 -9.89
N TYR A 304 -15.15 -14.14 -10.51
CA TYR A 304 -16.31 -13.65 -9.77
C TYR A 304 -17.01 -14.76 -8.98
N GLN A 305 -17.12 -15.97 -9.54
CA GLN A 305 -17.70 -17.09 -8.82
C GLN A 305 -16.85 -17.50 -7.61
N LEU A 306 -15.52 -17.46 -7.76
CA LEU A 306 -14.57 -17.67 -6.65
C LEU A 306 -14.69 -16.57 -5.59
N TYR A 307 -14.77 -15.31 -6.03
CA TYR A 307 -14.96 -14.17 -5.13
C TYR A 307 -16.25 -14.29 -4.30
N LYS A 308 -17.38 -14.63 -4.92
CA LYS A 308 -18.66 -14.86 -4.22
C LYS A 308 -18.55 -15.97 -3.17
N LYS A 309 -17.91 -17.10 -3.52
CA LYS A 309 -17.66 -18.16 -2.55
C LYS A 309 -16.80 -17.67 -1.36
N GLY A 310 -15.82 -16.80 -1.64
CA GLY A 310 -15.01 -16.17 -0.61
C GLY A 310 -15.81 -15.27 0.34
N LEU A 311 -16.86 -14.60 -0.16
CA LEU A 311 -17.77 -13.77 0.65
C LEU A 311 -18.61 -14.60 1.64
N GLU A 312 -18.90 -15.85 1.31
CA GLU A 312 -19.72 -16.78 2.12
C GLU A 312 -18.89 -17.48 3.21
N LEU A 313 -17.56 -17.50 3.09
CA LEU A 313 -16.69 -18.08 4.11
C LEU A 313 -16.58 -17.12 5.31
N LYS A 314 -16.96 -17.62 6.49
CA LYS A 314 -16.90 -16.87 7.76
C LYS A 314 -15.56 -17.08 8.46
#